data_38caa1a33007df9194d109fc65871ab0
#
_entry.id   38caa1a33007df9194d109fc65871ab0
#
_cell.length_a   1.000
_cell.length_b   1.000
_cell.length_c   1.000
_cell.angle_alpha   90.00
_cell.angle_beta   90.00
_cell.angle_gamma   90.00
#
_symmetry.space_group_name_H-M   'P 1'
#
loop_
_entity.id
_entity.type
_entity.pdbx_description
1 polymer ?
#
loop_
_entity_poly.entity_id
_entity_poly.type
_entity_poly.pdbx_seq_one_letter_code
_entity_poly.pdbx_strand_id
1 'polypeptide(L)'
;MISDKLIEHVKKYEGFKEYPYLDTVGKWTIGFGRNIDDNPLSSEEIVDLFKKVGWRTPLDAEHWAEKLMEKDLEDVETSLNLHIPWLALVSKNEALVLMDLGFNIGVPRLLNFKNMLHALDNDDPVTAAYELLNSRYATQTKRRAVANARILAGNSSNFLEATEKLRELRPDIYLVLEKWI
;
A
#
# COMPACT_ATOMS: atom_id res chain seq x y z
N MET A 1 12.14 7.48 0.94
CA MET A 1 10.70 7.76 1.21
C MET A 1 10.12 6.90 2.35
N ILE A 2 10.82 5.87 2.77
CA ILE A 2 10.40 5.01 3.88
C ILE A 2 10.44 5.82 5.19
N SER A 3 9.33 5.82 5.92
CA SER A 3 9.16 6.54 7.19
C SER A 3 8.37 5.67 8.16
N ASP A 4 8.52 5.92 9.46
CA ASP A 4 7.74 5.22 10.50
C ASP A 4 6.24 5.28 10.22
N LYS A 5 5.75 6.42 9.70
CA LYS A 5 4.35 6.59 9.31
C LYS A 5 3.92 5.64 8.19
N LEU A 6 4.79 5.39 7.20
CA LEU A 6 4.53 4.43 6.13
C LEU A 6 4.54 3.00 6.68
N ILE A 7 5.54 2.65 7.49
CA ILE A 7 5.67 1.33 8.12
C ILE A 7 4.40 1.01 8.93
N GLU A 8 3.98 1.89 9.81
CA GLU A 8 2.75 1.74 10.60
C GLU A 8 1.49 1.65 9.73
N HIS A 9 1.44 2.41 8.63
CA HIS A 9 0.32 2.36 7.70
C HIS A 9 0.22 0.98 7.02
N VAL A 10 1.33 0.45 6.49
CA VAL A 10 1.37 -0.88 5.85
C VAL A 10 1.04 -1.98 6.87
N LYS A 11 1.68 -1.98 8.04
CA LYS A 11 1.42 -2.95 9.13
C LYS A 11 -0.06 -3.04 9.49
N LYS A 12 -0.76 -1.90 9.56
CA LYS A 12 -2.19 -1.82 9.90
C LYS A 12 -3.10 -2.60 8.94
N TYR A 13 -2.71 -2.73 7.68
CA TYR A 13 -3.54 -3.36 6.64
C TYR A 13 -3.09 -4.77 6.27
N GLU A 14 -1.78 -5.07 6.35
CA GLU A 14 -1.27 -6.41 6.05
C GLU A 14 -1.52 -7.40 7.19
N GLY A 15 -1.39 -6.94 8.44
CA GLY A 15 -1.39 -7.82 9.60
C GLY A 15 -0.12 -8.67 9.67
N PHE A 16 0.20 -9.16 10.87
CA PHE A 16 1.39 -9.97 11.11
C PHE A 16 1.06 -11.47 11.17
N LYS A 17 1.88 -12.29 10.51
CA LYS A 17 1.87 -13.75 10.62
C LYS A 17 3.27 -14.27 10.92
N GLU A 18 3.43 -14.90 12.07
CA GLU A 18 4.71 -15.43 12.57
C GLU A 18 5.24 -16.59 11.70
N TYR A 19 4.33 -17.43 11.18
CA TYR A 19 4.67 -18.62 10.38
C TYR A 19 4.16 -18.47 8.94
N PRO A 20 4.83 -19.15 7.97
CA PRO A 20 4.34 -19.21 6.60
C PRO A 20 2.92 -19.76 6.53
N TYR A 21 2.10 -19.18 5.69
CA TYR A 21 0.72 -19.59 5.45
C TYR A 21 0.38 -19.45 3.96
N LEU A 22 -0.65 -20.16 3.51
CA LEU A 22 -1.22 -19.95 2.18
C LEU A 22 -2.18 -18.77 2.23
N ASP A 23 -1.97 -17.79 1.35
CA ASP A 23 -2.88 -16.68 1.19
C ASP A 23 -4.18 -17.10 0.47
N THR A 24 -5.08 -16.13 0.21
CA THR A 24 -6.38 -16.37 -0.42
C THR A 24 -6.29 -16.82 -1.88
N VAL A 25 -5.13 -16.70 -2.52
CA VAL A 25 -4.87 -17.15 -3.90
C VAL A 25 -3.93 -18.37 -3.95
N GLY A 26 -3.62 -18.96 -2.78
CA GLY A 26 -2.84 -20.18 -2.67
C GLY A 26 -1.32 -19.97 -2.76
N LYS A 27 -0.83 -18.77 -2.46
CA LYS A 27 0.60 -18.43 -2.44
C LYS A 27 1.15 -18.50 -1.01
N TRP A 28 2.34 -19.06 -0.86
CA TRP A 28 3.05 -19.04 0.42
C TRP A 28 3.46 -17.63 0.80
N THR A 29 3.04 -17.22 1.97
CA THR A 29 3.20 -15.84 2.49
C THR A 29 3.70 -15.89 3.93
N ILE A 30 4.52 -14.91 4.34
CA ILE A 30 5.05 -14.79 5.71
C ILE A 30 5.13 -13.32 6.15
N GLY A 31 5.16 -13.09 7.46
CA GLY A 31 5.37 -11.76 8.05
C GLY A 31 4.22 -10.79 7.77
N PHE A 32 4.55 -9.65 7.20
CA PHE A 32 3.61 -8.61 6.76
C PHE A 32 3.29 -8.75 5.26
N GLY A 33 2.86 -9.94 4.83
CA GLY A 33 2.38 -10.15 3.46
C GLY A 33 3.46 -10.48 2.42
N ARG A 34 4.70 -10.82 2.83
CA ARG A 34 5.74 -11.25 1.87
C ARG A 34 5.34 -12.54 1.20
N ASN A 35 5.04 -12.49 -0.08
CA ASN A 35 4.81 -13.65 -0.93
C ASN A 35 6.15 -14.29 -1.28
N ILE A 36 6.44 -15.46 -0.69
CA ILE A 36 7.73 -16.15 -0.87
C ILE A 36 7.78 -17.06 -2.10
N ASP A 37 6.65 -17.28 -2.78
CA ASP A 37 6.64 -17.97 -4.08
C ASP A 37 7.12 -17.05 -5.21
N ASP A 38 6.68 -15.79 -5.19
CA ASP A 38 7.03 -14.82 -6.23
C ASP A 38 8.29 -14.00 -5.85
N ASN A 39 8.55 -13.81 -4.56
CA ASN A 39 9.71 -13.11 -3.99
C ASN A 39 10.36 -13.94 -2.89
N PRO A 40 11.13 -14.99 -3.25
CA PRO A 40 11.75 -15.93 -2.30
C PRO A 40 12.67 -15.21 -1.31
N LEU A 41 12.79 -15.79 -0.12
CA LEU A 41 13.75 -15.34 0.87
C LEU A 41 15.18 -15.54 0.35
N SER A 42 16.00 -14.52 0.47
CA SER A 42 17.44 -14.63 0.19
C SER A 42 18.14 -15.52 1.22
N SER A 43 19.36 -15.98 0.89
CA SER A 43 20.15 -16.77 1.82
C SER A 43 20.43 -16.05 3.15
N GLU A 44 20.56 -14.72 3.12
CA GLU A 44 20.75 -13.90 4.32
C GLU A 44 19.47 -13.82 5.16
N GLU A 45 18.33 -13.61 4.53
CA GLU A 45 17.02 -13.61 5.18
C GLU A 45 16.68 -14.97 5.80
N ILE A 46 17.04 -16.07 5.12
CA ILE A 46 16.92 -17.44 5.64
C ILE A 46 17.84 -17.63 6.85
N VAL A 47 19.11 -17.22 6.76
CA VAL A 47 20.06 -17.34 7.88
C VAL A 47 19.57 -16.50 9.07
N ASP A 48 19.05 -15.31 8.85
CA ASP A 48 18.48 -14.48 9.90
C ASP A 48 17.21 -15.10 10.49
N LEU A 49 16.36 -15.70 9.66
CA LEU A 49 15.23 -16.48 10.11
C LEU A 49 15.69 -17.66 11.00
N PHE A 50 16.69 -18.44 10.57
CA PHE A 50 17.18 -19.60 11.34
C PHE A 50 18.00 -19.22 12.57
N LYS A 51 18.78 -18.15 12.55
CA LYS A 51 19.46 -17.62 13.75
C LYS A 51 18.45 -17.16 14.80
N LYS A 52 17.28 -16.73 14.34
CA LYS A 52 16.16 -16.29 15.16
C LYS A 52 15.11 -17.36 15.42
N VAL A 53 15.25 -18.58 14.89
CA VAL A 53 14.41 -19.75 15.24
C VAL A 53 14.63 -20.21 16.69
N GLY A 54 15.59 -19.63 17.39
CA GLY A 54 15.52 -19.50 18.83
C GLY A 54 14.64 -18.34 19.30
N TRP A 55 13.63 -17.95 18.51
CA TRP A 55 12.69 -16.90 18.90
C TRP A 55 12.13 -17.18 20.28
N ARG A 56 12.57 -16.38 21.22
CA ARG A 56 12.15 -16.50 22.61
C ARG A 56 10.83 -15.79 22.83
N THR A 57 10.44 -14.90 21.89
CA THR A 57 9.21 -14.13 21.99
C THR A 57 8.60 -13.87 20.60
N PRO A 58 7.26 -13.75 20.46
CA PRO A 58 6.61 -13.30 19.22
C PRO A 58 7.11 -11.93 18.72
N LEU A 59 7.60 -11.08 19.62
CA LEU A 59 8.16 -9.77 19.29
C LEU A 59 9.41 -9.86 18.40
N ASP A 60 10.25 -10.88 18.60
CA ASP A 60 11.45 -11.09 17.77
C ASP A 60 11.07 -11.45 16.33
N ALA A 61 9.99 -12.23 16.17
CA ALA A 61 9.46 -12.59 14.85
C ALA A 61 8.86 -11.38 14.13
N GLU A 62 8.12 -10.55 14.84
CA GLU A 62 7.55 -9.32 14.28
C GLU A 62 8.64 -8.34 13.83
N HIS A 63 9.67 -8.15 14.63
CA HIS A 63 10.81 -7.29 14.27
C HIS A 63 11.58 -7.80 13.03
N TRP A 64 11.75 -9.11 12.90
CA TRP A 64 12.34 -9.69 11.69
C TRP A 64 11.44 -9.44 10.46
N ALA A 65 10.12 -9.66 10.60
CA ALA A 65 9.17 -9.43 9.52
C ALA A 65 9.07 -7.95 9.13
N GLU A 66 9.25 -7.03 10.08
CA GLU A 66 9.32 -5.59 9.82
C GLU A 66 10.53 -5.23 8.96
N LYS A 67 11.72 -5.76 9.28
CA LYS A 67 12.91 -5.57 8.44
C LYS A 67 12.75 -6.14 7.03
N LEU A 68 12.07 -7.28 6.91
CA LEU A 68 11.76 -7.86 5.62
C LEU A 68 10.83 -6.96 4.81
N MET A 69 9.80 -6.40 5.46
CA MET A 69 8.88 -5.45 4.85
C MET A 69 9.58 -4.14 4.45
N GLU A 70 10.49 -3.62 5.27
CA GLU A 70 11.31 -2.44 4.95
C GLU A 70 12.10 -2.66 3.66
N LYS A 71 12.73 -3.82 3.50
CA LYS A 71 13.45 -4.18 2.28
C LYS A 71 12.53 -4.27 1.06
N ASP A 72 11.34 -4.86 1.21
CA ASP A 72 10.34 -4.88 0.13
C ASP A 72 9.90 -3.45 -0.25
N LEU A 73 9.79 -2.55 0.72
CA LEU A 73 9.50 -1.13 0.47
C LEU A 73 10.66 -0.42 -0.24
N GLU A 74 11.93 -0.77 0.03
CA GLU A 74 13.09 -0.25 -0.72
C GLU A 74 13.04 -0.65 -2.19
N ASP A 75 12.65 -1.89 -2.49
CA ASP A 75 12.45 -2.37 -3.86
C ASP A 75 11.31 -1.61 -4.56
N VAL A 76 10.21 -1.37 -3.85
CA VAL A 76 9.08 -0.54 -4.34
C VAL A 76 9.55 0.89 -4.61
N GLU A 77 10.28 1.52 -3.69
CA GLU A 77 10.82 2.88 -3.85
C GLU A 77 11.72 2.98 -5.07
N THR A 78 12.61 2.01 -5.26
CA THR A 78 13.51 1.93 -6.40
C THR A 78 12.71 1.83 -7.71
N SER A 79 11.72 0.96 -7.74
CA SER A 79 10.85 0.78 -8.91
C SER A 79 10.02 2.01 -9.22
N LEU A 80 9.47 2.70 -8.21
CA LEU A 80 8.71 3.94 -8.39
C LEU A 80 9.58 5.06 -8.95
N ASN A 81 10.80 5.24 -8.43
CA ASN A 81 11.74 6.25 -8.92
C ASN A 81 12.12 6.02 -10.39
N LEU A 82 12.18 4.76 -10.82
CA LEU A 82 12.47 4.43 -12.23
C LEU A 82 11.31 4.79 -13.17
N HIS A 83 10.06 4.66 -12.73
CA HIS A 83 8.88 4.77 -13.59
C HIS A 83 8.09 6.06 -13.43
N ILE A 84 8.29 6.82 -12.35
CA ILE A 84 7.59 8.08 -12.04
C ILE A 84 8.63 9.20 -11.88
N PRO A 85 9.02 9.89 -12.97
CA PRO A 85 10.11 10.89 -12.97
C PRO A 85 9.85 12.07 -12.01
N TRP A 86 8.59 12.42 -11.80
CA TRP A 86 8.16 13.51 -10.92
C TRP A 86 7.98 13.09 -9.44
N LEU A 87 8.28 11.83 -9.08
CA LEU A 87 8.10 11.30 -7.72
C LEU A 87 8.80 12.13 -6.64
N ALA A 88 9.95 12.74 -6.96
CA ALA A 88 10.68 13.59 -6.03
C ALA A 88 9.96 14.92 -5.70
N LEU A 89 8.95 15.30 -6.47
CA LEU A 89 8.20 16.55 -6.33
C LEU A 89 6.93 16.38 -5.50
N VAL A 90 6.46 15.16 -5.29
CA VAL A 90 5.21 14.90 -4.55
C VAL A 90 5.37 15.17 -3.05
N SER A 91 4.25 15.48 -2.41
CA SER A 91 4.20 15.62 -0.96
C SER A 91 4.50 14.29 -0.25
N LYS A 92 4.86 14.38 1.04
CA LYS A 92 5.05 13.18 1.88
C LYS A 92 3.81 12.27 1.96
N ASN A 93 2.62 12.84 1.88
CA ASN A 93 1.37 12.11 1.90
C ASN A 93 1.14 11.34 0.59
N GLU A 94 1.38 11.97 -0.54
CA GLU A 94 1.29 11.32 -1.86
C GLU A 94 2.34 10.22 -2.00
N ALA A 95 3.58 10.49 -1.60
CA ALA A 95 4.64 9.49 -1.57
C ALA A 95 4.24 8.27 -0.71
N LEU A 96 3.65 8.49 0.47
CA LEU A 96 3.17 7.42 1.33
C LEU A 96 2.14 6.55 0.61
N VAL A 97 1.16 7.15 -0.08
CA VAL A 97 0.12 6.40 -0.78
C VAL A 97 0.68 5.65 -1.98
N LEU A 98 1.57 6.27 -2.77
CA LEU A 98 2.23 5.59 -3.90
C LEU A 98 3.06 4.38 -3.44
N MET A 99 3.78 4.53 -2.32
CA MET A 99 4.53 3.43 -1.70
C MET A 99 3.59 2.31 -1.20
N ASP A 100 2.49 2.67 -0.50
CA ASP A 100 1.50 1.70 0.00
C ASP A 100 0.82 0.94 -1.15
N LEU A 101 0.43 1.62 -2.21
CA LEU A 101 -0.14 0.99 -3.41
C LEU A 101 0.89 0.11 -4.12
N GLY A 102 2.12 0.60 -4.30
CA GLY A 102 3.23 -0.16 -4.90
C GLY A 102 3.53 -1.44 -4.15
N PHE A 103 3.52 -1.39 -2.82
CA PHE A 103 3.69 -2.55 -1.95
C PHE A 103 2.51 -3.54 -2.07
N ASN A 104 1.27 -3.04 -2.02
CA ASN A 104 0.08 -3.90 -1.95
C ASN A 104 -0.29 -4.57 -3.29
N ILE A 105 -0.20 -3.85 -4.39
CA ILE A 105 -0.63 -4.36 -5.73
C ILE A 105 0.51 -4.50 -6.73
N GLY A 106 1.71 -4.09 -6.35
CA GLY A 106 2.88 -4.04 -7.22
C GLY A 106 2.92 -2.79 -8.12
N VAL A 107 4.11 -2.26 -8.34
CA VAL A 107 4.33 -1.05 -9.16
C VAL A 107 3.75 -1.20 -10.58
N PRO A 108 3.87 -2.33 -11.31
CA PRO A 108 3.27 -2.45 -12.63
C PRO A 108 1.74 -2.27 -12.67
N ARG A 109 1.03 -2.68 -11.62
CA ARG A 109 -0.42 -2.45 -11.52
C ARG A 109 -0.74 -1.02 -11.11
N LEU A 110 0.05 -0.43 -10.22
CA LEU A 110 -0.07 0.98 -9.85
C LEU A 110 0.06 1.90 -11.07
N LEU A 111 0.98 1.62 -11.99
CA LEU A 111 1.15 2.40 -13.22
C LEU A 111 -0.06 2.39 -14.16
N ASN A 112 -1.04 1.50 -13.95
CA ASN A 112 -2.30 1.52 -14.68
C ASN A 112 -3.33 2.52 -14.10
N PHE A 113 -3.08 3.13 -12.94
CA PHE A 113 -3.89 4.21 -12.37
C PHE A 113 -3.59 5.55 -13.05
N LYS A 114 -3.67 5.58 -14.39
CA LYS A 114 -3.21 6.69 -15.22
C LYS A 114 -3.83 8.04 -14.84
N ASN A 115 -5.14 8.07 -14.59
CA ASN A 115 -5.84 9.31 -14.23
C ASN A 115 -5.42 9.80 -12.83
N MET A 116 -5.30 8.90 -11.86
CA MET A 116 -4.80 9.23 -10.53
C MET A 116 -3.37 9.79 -10.58
N LEU A 117 -2.47 9.11 -11.31
CA LEU A 117 -1.09 9.56 -11.46
C LEU A 117 -1.00 10.88 -12.20
N HIS A 118 -1.82 11.10 -13.24
CA HIS A 118 -1.90 12.38 -13.94
C HIS A 118 -2.41 13.51 -13.04
N ALA A 119 -3.39 13.23 -12.18
CA ALA A 119 -3.89 14.20 -11.21
C ALA A 119 -2.80 14.60 -10.21
N LEU A 120 -2.01 13.61 -9.72
CA LEU A 120 -0.88 13.88 -8.81
C LEU A 120 0.22 14.71 -9.47
N ASP A 121 0.56 14.43 -10.74
CA ASP A 121 1.54 15.20 -11.52
C ASP A 121 1.10 16.67 -11.75
N ASN A 122 -0.20 16.94 -11.67
CA ASN A 122 -0.79 18.29 -11.83
C ASN A 122 -1.25 18.94 -10.50
N ASP A 123 -0.84 18.39 -9.36
CA ASP A 123 -1.22 18.90 -8.03
C ASP A 123 -2.76 19.02 -7.82
N ASP A 124 -3.50 18.00 -8.31
CA ASP A 124 -4.98 17.90 -8.15
C ASP A 124 -5.35 16.77 -7.18
N PRO A 125 -5.32 17.06 -5.86
CA PRO A 125 -5.59 16.06 -4.83
C PRO A 125 -7.05 15.57 -4.81
N VAL A 126 -8.00 16.38 -5.26
CA VAL A 126 -9.42 15.99 -5.34
C VAL A 126 -9.61 14.92 -6.40
N THR A 127 -9.10 15.17 -7.61
CA THR A 127 -9.19 14.19 -8.69
C THR A 127 -8.38 12.94 -8.39
N ALA A 128 -7.19 13.08 -7.79
CA ALA A 128 -6.39 11.91 -7.38
C ALA A 128 -7.14 11.00 -6.39
N ALA A 129 -7.76 11.58 -5.36
CA ALA A 129 -8.56 10.86 -4.39
C ALA A 129 -9.81 10.22 -5.03
N TYR A 130 -10.52 10.95 -5.89
CA TYR A 130 -11.68 10.44 -6.64
C TYR A 130 -11.29 9.24 -7.52
N GLU A 131 -10.23 9.33 -8.31
CA GLU A 131 -9.80 8.27 -9.22
C GLU A 131 -9.35 7.00 -8.46
N LEU A 132 -8.73 7.16 -7.30
CA LEU A 132 -8.43 6.02 -6.43
C LEU A 132 -9.71 5.34 -5.94
N LEU A 133 -10.69 6.12 -5.47
CA LEU A 133 -11.99 5.60 -5.03
C LEU A 133 -12.80 4.98 -6.18
N ASN A 134 -12.72 5.55 -7.38
CA ASN A 134 -13.36 5.06 -8.61
C ASN A 134 -12.59 3.90 -9.26
N SER A 135 -12.03 3.00 -8.47
CA SER A 135 -11.23 1.90 -8.98
C SER A 135 -11.73 0.53 -8.53
N ARG A 136 -11.38 -0.51 -9.29
CA ARG A 136 -11.60 -1.88 -8.86
C ARG A 136 -10.83 -2.19 -7.56
N TYR A 137 -9.66 -1.61 -7.37
CA TYR A 137 -8.88 -1.71 -6.13
C TYR A 137 -9.71 -1.25 -4.93
N ALA A 138 -10.40 -0.11 -5.05
CA ALA A 138 -11.20 0.43 -3.96
C ALA A 138 -12.36 -0.51 -3.56
N THR A 139 -13.02 -1.14 -4.53
CA THR A 139 -14.09 -2.11 -4.24
C THR A 139 -13.58 -3.39 -3.57
N GLN A 140 -12.33 -3.77 -3.81
CA GLN A 140 -11.69 -4.94 -3.22
C GLN A 140 -11.13 -4.65 -1.82
N THR A 141 -10.41 -3.56 -1.63
CA THR A 141 -9.67 -3.24 -0.39
C THR A 141 -10.42 -2.28 0.54
N LYS A 142 -11.51 -1.66 0.04
CA LYS A 142 -12.48 -0.87 0.82
C LYS A 142 -11.82 0.09 1.81
N ARG A 143 -11.67 -0.32 3.07
CA ARG A 143 -11.12 0.50 4.16
C ARG A 143 -9.73 1.08 3.83
N ARG A 144 -8.83 0.28 3.23
CA ARG A 144 -7.48 0.72 2.85
C ARG A 144 -7.54 1.78 1.76
N ALA A 145 -8.33 1.55 0.72
CA ALA A 145 -8.50 2.51 -0.38
C ALA A 145 -9.09 3.84 0.08
N VAL A 146 -10.10 3.80 0.95
CA VAL A 146 -10.70 5.02 1.53
C VAL A 146 -9.68 5.77 2.39
N ALA A 147 -8.87 5.08 3.19
CA ALA A 147 -7.81 5.71 3.97
C ALA A 147 -6.75 6.37 3.07
N ASN A 148 -6.32 5.68 2.01
CA ASN A 148 -5.37 6.22 1.04
C ASN A 148 -5.93 7.44 0.29
N ALA A 149 -7.19 7.38 -0.16
CA ALA A 149 -7.86 8.51 -0.80
C ALA A 149 -7.96 9.75 0.14
N ARG A 150 -8.20 9.50 1.42
CA ARG A 150 -8.24 10.56 2.45
C ARG A 150 -6.86 11.21 2.64
N ILE A 151 -5.80 10.42 2.56
CA ILE A 151 -4.41 10.90 2.62
C ILE A 151 -4.06 11.71 1.36
N LEU A 152 -4.44 11.22 0.16
CA LEU A 152 -4.24 11.94 -1.12
C LEU A 152 -4.97 13.28 -1.13
N ALA A 153 -6.21 13.33 -0.68
CA ALA A 153 -6.99 14.57 -0.61
C ALA A 153 -6.33 15.64 0.28
N GLY A 154 -5.50 15.23 1.25
CA GLY A 154 -4.73 16.11 2.12
C GLY A 154 -5.54 16.85 3.19
N ASN A 155 -6.82 17.11 2.97
CA ASN A 155 -7.73 17.74 3.92
C ASN A 155 -9.17 17.24 3.76
N SER A 156 -10.02 17.55 4.75
CA SER A 156 -11.41 17.07 4.78
C SER A 156 -12.30 17.67 3.67
N SER A 157 -12.04 18.89 3.25
CA SER A 157 -12.82 19.54 2.18
C SER A 157 -12.61 18.85 0.84
N ASN A 158 -11.36 18.64 0.45
CA ASN A 158 -11.02 17.93 -0.79
C ASN A 158 -11.53 16.47 -0.77
N PHE A 159 -11.44 15.82 0.39
CA PHE A 159 -11.95 14.45 0.53
C PHE A 159 -13.48 14.40 0.38
N LEU A 160 -14.20 15.37 0.97
CA LEU A 160 -15.66 15.49 0.81
C LEU A 160 -16.02 15.69 -0.65
N GLU A 161 -15.37 16.63 -1.35
CA GLU A 161 -15.59 16.89 -2.77
C GLU A 161 -15.34 15.63 -3.63
N ALA A 162 -14.26 14.91 -3.40
CA ALA A 162 -13.96 13.65 -4.10
C ALA A 162 -15.04 12.58 -3.87
N THR A 163 -15.57 12.48 -2.65
CA THR A 163 -16.62 11.50 -2.31
C THR A 163 -18.01 11.91 -2.82
N GLU A 164 -18.33 13.20 -2.86
CA GLU A 164 -19.54 13.72 -3.51
C GLU A 164 -19.52 13.44 -5.01
N LYS A 165 -18.40 13.72 -5.68
CA LYS A 165 -18.18 13.37 -7.08
C LYS A 165 -18.34 11.86 -7.32
N LEU A 166 -17.82 11.02 -6.43
CA LEU A 166 -18.02 9.57 -6.51
C LEU A 166 -19.51 9.19 -6.39
N ARG A 167 -20.22 9.78 -5.43
CA ARG A 167 -21.64 9.52 -5.20
C ARG A 167 -22.50 9.89 -6.43
N GLU A 168 -22.16 10.99 -7.09
CA GLU A 168 -22.88 11.47 -8.27
C GLU A 168 -22.59 10.63 -9.51
N LEU A 169 -21.32 10.36 -9.80
CA LEU A 169 -20.88 9.72 -11.03
C LEU A 169 -20.83 8.19 -10.97
N ARG A 170 -20.60 7.64 -9.76
CA ARG A 170 -20.46 6.19 -9.52
C ARG A 170 -21.17 5.77 -8.24
N PRO A 171 -22.51 5.93 -8.18
CA PRO A 171 -23.29 5.53 -7.00
C PRO A 171 -23.15 4.04 -6.66
N ASP A 172 -22.89 3.19 -7.66
CA ASP A 172 -22.60 1.78 -7.48
C ASP A 172 -21.37 1.52 -6.61
N ILE A 173 -20.28 2.24 -6.86
CA ILE A 173 -19.06 2.15 -6.07
C ILE A 173 -19.23 2.85 -4.72
N TYR A 174 -19.87 4.03 -4.71
CA TYR A 174 -20.12 4.77 -3.48
C TYR A 174 -20.82 3.90 -2.43
N LEU A 175 -21.88 3.19 -2.79
CA LEU A 175 -22.61 2.29 -1.90
C LEU A 175 -21.74 1.15 -1.33
N VAL A 176 -20.76 0.67 -2.10
CA VAL A 176 -19.79 -0.33 -1.61
C VAL A 176 -18.85 0.26 -0.56
N LEU A 177 -18.52 1.55 -0.66
CA LEU A 177 -17.53 2.24 0.17
C LEU A 177 -18.14 3.06 1.31
N GLU A 178 -19.44 3.35 1.28
CA GLU A 178 -20.15 4.26 2.20
C GLU A 178 -19.84 4.02 3.68
N LYS A 179 -19.71 2.78 4.08
CA LYS A 179 -19.39 2.40 5.46
C LYS A 179 -18.03 2.92 5.94
N TRP A 180 -17.10 3.21 5.03
CA TRP A 180 -15.72 3.64 5.35
C TRP A 180 -15.46 5.10 4.99
N ILE A 181 -16.29 5.73 4.13
CA ILE A 181 -16.31 7.16 3.85
C ILE A 181 -16.81 7.92 5.08
#